data_26292849f006a77356673248c3ba5168
#
_entry.id   26292849f006a77356673248c3ba5168
#
_cell.length_a   1.000
_cell.length_b   1.000
_cell.length_c   1.000
_cell.angle_alpha   90.00
_cell.angle_beta   90.00
_cell.angle_gamma   90.00
#
_symmetry.space_group_name_H-M   'P 1'
#
loop_
_entity.id
_entity.type
_entity.pdbx_description
1 polymer ?
#
loop_
_entity_poly.entity_id
_entity_poly.type
_entity_poly.pdbx_seq_one_letter_code
_entity_poly.pdbx_strand_id
1 'polypeptide(L)'
;MSASDDMELYDLRVTVDSISGRPVCGLAVGDYFEVTESSRLRLPPGGHFCIYALAAVLPLLPAKQRQLPPSDWLEQDSLVACPDPEERLVMRITRTVRRSMRSSDLT
;
A
#
# COMPACT_ATOMS: atom_id res chain seq x y z
N MET A 1 2.72 31.90 -16.94
CA MET A 1 1.86 31.00 -16.23
C MET A 1 2.58 30.49 -14.99
N SER A 2 1.97 30.63 -13.87
CA SER A 2 2.55 30.03 -12.68
C SER A 2 2.45 28.51 -12.76
N ALA A 3 3.49 27.85 -12.35
CA ALA A 3 3.41 26.42 -12.18
C ALA A 3 2.40 26.12 -11.07
N SER A 4 1.45 25.25 -11.36
CA SER A 4 0.59 24.72 -10.33
C SER A 4 1.42 23.84 -9.42
N ASP A 5 1.22 23.92 -8.10
CA ASP A 5 1.79 22.97 -7.18
C ASP A 5 0.82 21.80 -6.90
N ASP A 6 -0.27 21.74 -7.67
CA ASP A 6 -1.20 20.64 -7.61
C ASP A 6 -0.53 19.36 -8.13
N MET A 7 -0.74 18.29 -7.42
CA MET A 7 -0.29 16.95 -7.82
C MET A 7 -1.37 15.95 -7.51
N GLU A 8 -1.33 14.84 -8.21
CA GLU A 8 -2.29 13.77 -7.99
C GLU A 8 -1.61 12.60 -7.31
N LEU A 9 -2.24 12.10 -6.25
CA LEU A 9 -1.80 10.93 -5.52
C LEU A 9 -2.98 9.97 -5.34
N TYR A 10 -2.65 8.70 -5.37
CA TYR A 10 -3.64 7.67 -5.07
C TYR A 10 -3.61 7.32 -3.60
N ASP A 11 -4.78 7.13 -3.01
CA ASP A 11 -4.91 6.37 -1.78
C ASP A 11 -4.67 4.90 -2.11
N LEU A 12 -4.11 4.17 -1.18
CA LEU A 12 -3.77 2.76 -1.37
C LEU A 12 -4.44 1.90 -0.32
N ARG A 13 -4.74 0.67 -0.70
CA ARG A 13 -5.10 -0.38 0.23
C ARG A 13 -4.16 -1.55 0.02
N VAL A 14 -3.59 -2.04 1.10
CA VAL A 14 -2.74 -3.23 1.09
C VAL A 14 -3.51 -4.32 1.81
N THR A 15 -3.86 -5.37 1.08
CA THR A 15 -4.74 -6.44 1.55
C THR A 15 -3.96 -7.75 1.56
N VAL A 16 -4.18 -8.56 2.59
CA VAL A 16 -3.66 -9.93 2.61
C VAL A 16 -4.43 -10.73 1.55
N ASP A 17 -3.73 -11.10 0.50
CA ASP A 17 -4.30 -11.80 -0.66
C ASP A 17 -4.33 -13.31 -0.46
N SER A 18 -3.26 -13.86 0.10
CA SER A 18 -3.17 -15.30 0.35
C SER A 18 -2.20 -15.60 1.48
N ILE A 19 -2.43 -16.72 2.16
CA ILE A 19 -1.53 -17.30 3.15
C ILE A 19 -1.43 -18.78 2.81
N SER A 20 -0.25 -19.22 2.36
CA SER A 20 -0.04 -20.62 1.97
C SER A 20 0.57 -21.45 3.09
N GLY A 21 1.17 -20.80 4.08
CA GLY A 21 1.79 -21.45 5.22
C GLY A 21 0.96 -21.32 6.48
N ARG A 22 1.64 -21.32 7.62
CA ARG A 22 1.02 -21.18 8.93
C ARG A 22 1.00 -19.67 9.31
N PRO A 23 -0.18 -19.08 9.57
CA PRO A 23 -0.23 -17.68 9.99
C PRO A 23 0.39 -17.52 11.38
N VAL A 24 1.44 -16.71 11.48
CA VAL A 24 2.18 -16.53 12.72
C VAL A 24 1.97 -15.16 13.36
N CYS A 25 1.48 -14.18 12.60
CA CYS A 25 1.27 -12.83 13.11
C CYS A 25 -0.20 -12.49 13.34
N GLY A 26 -1.09 -13.45 13.25
CA GLY A 26 -2.52 -13.25 13.49
C GLY A 26 -3.27 -12.58 12.36
N LEU A 27 -2.66 -12.39 11.20
CA LEU A 27 -3.35 -11.87 10.04
C LEU A 27 -4.14 -12.97 9.34
N ALA A 28 -5.26 -12.58 8.72
CA ALA A 28 -6.10 -13.46 7.92
C ALA A 28 -6.24 -12.87 6.53
N VAL A 29 -6.57 -13.72 5.56
CA VAL A 29 -6.89 -13.25 4.19
C VAL A 29 -8.03 -12.23 4.28
N GLY A 30 -7.84 -11.09 3.62
CA GLY A 30 -8.78 -9.99 3.66
C GLY A 30 -8.43 -8.89 4.67
N ASP A 31 -7.54 -9.15 5.62
CA ASP A 31 -7.05 -8.08 6.50
C ASP A 31 -6.28 -7.06 5.68
N TYR A 32 -6.37 -5.79 6.07
CA TYR A 32 -5.77 -4.72 5.28
C TYR A 32 -5.38 -3.53 6.13
N PHE A 33 -4.56 -2.68 5.56
CA PHE A 33 -4.38 -1.31 6.00
C PHE A 33 -4.48 -0.39 4.79
N GLU A 34 -4.66 0.91 5.06
CA GLU A 34 -4.75 1.90 3.99
C GLU A 34 -3.73 3.01 4.21
N VAL A 35 -3.29 3.61 3.10
CA VAL A 35 -2.53 4.85 3.11
C VAL A 35 -3.39 5.88 2.39
N THR A 36 -3.76 6.93 3.10
CA THR A 36 -4.63 7.98 2.57
C THR A 36 -3.96 9.34 2.70
N GLU A 37 -4.33 10.25 1.81
CA GLU A 37 -3.87 11.65 1.90
C GLU A 37 -2.36 11.73 2.02
N SER A 38 -1.65 11.01 1.15
CA SER A 38 -0.21 10.96 1.03
C SER A 38 0.50 10.16 2.13
N SER A 39 0.25 10.44 3.41
CA SER A 39 1.13 9.95 4.46
C SER A 39 0.41 9.27 5.63
N ARG A 40 -0.91 9.15 5.56
CA ARG A 40 -1.68 8.66 6.70
C ARG A 40 -1.89 7.16 6.62
N LEU A 41 -1.26 6.44 7.53
CA LEU A 41 -1.47 5.01 7.69
C LEU A 41 -2.72 4.78 8.54
N ARG A 42 -3.67 4.03 7.99
CA ARG A 42 -4.94 3.76 8.67
C ARG A 42 -5.18 2.27 8.77
N LEU A 43 -5.59 1.85 9.95
CA LEU A 43 -6.03 0.48 10.20
C LEU A 43 -7.54 0.47 10.43
N PRO A 44 -8.25 -0.62 10.08
CA PRO A 44 -9.65 -0.78 10.48
C PRO A 44 -9.77 -0.76 12.01
N PRO A 45 -10.92 -0.37 12.56
CA PRO A 45 -11.13 -0.40 14.00
C PRO A 45 -10.83 -1.78 14.58
N GLY A 46 -9.98 -1.81 15.62
CA GLY A 46 -9.54 -3.06 16.23
C GLY A 46 -8.54 -3.86 15.40
N GLY A 47 -8.14 -3.34 14.25
CA GLY A 47 -7.21 -4.04 13.35
C GLY A 47 -5.76 -3.88 13.78
N HIS A 48 -4.93 -4.77 13.27
CA HIS A 48 -3.48 -4.69 13.41
C HIS A 48 -2.83 -5.12 12.09
N PHE A 49 -1.55 -4.88 11.98
CA PHE A 49 -0.79 -5.38 10.83
C PHE A 49 0.62 -5.77 11.28
N CYS A 50 1.14 -6.83 10.67
CA CYS A 50 2.48 -7.30 10.98
C CYS A 50 3.53 -6.31 10.48
N ILE A 51 4.47 -5.92 11.35
CA ILE A 51 5.50 -4.96 10.97
C ILE A 51 6.44 -5.48 9.89
N TYR A 52 6.66 -6.79 9.82
CA TYR A 52 7.50 -7.37 8.77
C TYR A 52 6.81 -7.36 7.42
N ALA A 53 5.51 -7.62 7.41
CA ALA A 53 4.71 -7.50 6.19
C ALA A 53 4.63 -6.03 5.74
N LEU A 54 4.41 -5.10 6.68
CA LEU A 54 4.43 -3.68 6.40
C LEU A 54 5.78 -3.24 5.81
N ALA A 55 6.88 -3.68 6.43
CA ALA A 55 8.20 -3.33 5.96
C ALA A 55 8.46 -3.81 4.53
N ALA A 56 7.88 -4.94 4.13
CA ALA A 56 8.06 -5.47 2.77
C ALA A 56 7.40 -4.57 1.71
N VAL A 57 6.25 -3.96 2.01
CA VAL A 57 5.54 -3.13 1.05
C VAL A 57 5.90 -1.65 1.16
N LEU A 58 6.32 -1.20 2.32
CA LEU A 58 6.54 0.22 2.61
C LEU A 58 7.40 0.93 1.58
N PRO A 59 8.53 0.38 1.12
CA PRO A 59 9.35 1.05 0.10
C PRO A 59 8.68 1.23 -1.25
N LEU A 60 7.62 0.48 -1.53
CA LEU A 60 6.92 0.52 -2.81
C LEU A 60 5.74 1.49 -2.80
N LEU A 61 5.25 1.85 -1.63
CA LEU A 61 4.01 2.62 -1.52
C LEU A 61 4.11 4.00 -2.14
N PRO A 62 5.18 4.79 -1.92
CA PRO A 62 5.26 6.13 -2.54
C PRO A 62 5.22 6.08 -4.07
N ALA A 63 5.83 5.08 -4.68
CA ALA A 63 5.77 4.93 -6.13
C ALA A 63 4.35 4.55 -6.58
N LYS A 64 3.72 3.63 -5.86
CA LYS A 64 2.35 3.17 -6.18
C LYS A 64 1.33 4.29 -6.02
N GLN A 65 1.60 5.27 -5.17
CA GLN A 65 0.73 6.43 -5.01
C GLN A 65 0.73 7.35 -6.24
N ARG A 66 1.69 7.18 -7.15
CA ARG A 66 1.83 8.00 -8.36
C ARG A 66 1.52 7.18 -9.59
N GLN A 67 1.07 7.86 -10.65
CA GLN A 67 0.89 7.20 -11.93
C GLN A 67 2.27 6.89 -12.51
N LEU A 68 2.45 5.65 -12.93
CA LEU A 68 3.70 5.12 -13.47
C LEU A 68 3.51 4.79 -14.95
N PRO A 69 4.61 4.61 -15.72
CA PRO A 69 4.48 4.14 -17.10
C PRO A 69 3.70 2.83 -17.16
N PRO A 70 2.89 2.61 -18.22
CA PRO A 70 2.08 1.39 -18.31
C PRO A 70 2.89 0.09 -18.29
N SER A 71 4.16 0.14 -18.67
CA SER A 71 5.03 -1.04 -18.67
C SER A 71 5.65 -1.34 -17.31
N ASP A 72 5.49 -0.44 -16.36
CA ASP A 72 6.02 -0.67 -15.00
C ASP A 72 5.16 -1.72 -14.30
N TRP A 73 5.81 -2.75 -13.75
CA TRP A 73 5.07 -3.82 -13.06
C TRP A 73 4.28 -3.28 -11.87
N LEU A 74 4.74 -2.17 -11.27
CA LEU A 74 4.08 -1.56 -10.11
C LEU A 74 2.84 -0.76 -10.51
N GLU A 75 2.66 -0.45 -11.79
CA GLU A 75 1.44 0.19 -12.29
C GLU A 75 0.26 -0.78 -12.26
N GLN A 76 0.54 -2.05 -12.45
CA GLN A 76 -0.47 -3.11 -12.34
C GLN A 76 -0.78 -3.40 -10.87
N ASP A 77 -1.78 -4.22 -10.62
CA ASP A 77 -2.01 -4.77 -9.29
C ASP A 77 -0.80 -5.58 -8.87
N SER A 78 -0.16 -5.16 -7.79
CA SER A 78 1.13 -5.70 -7.40
C SER A 78 0.97 -6.63 -6.21
N LEU A 79 1.59 -7.80 -6.32
CA LEU A 79 1.67 -8.77 -5.23
C LEU A 79 3.05 -8.70 -4.60
N VAL A 80 3.10 -8.67 -3.28
CA VAL A 80 4.34 -8.58 -2.51
C VAL A 80 4.30 -9.61 -1.39
N ALA A 81 5.36 -10.40 -1.28
CA ALA A 81 5.45 -11.43 -0.26
C ALA A 81 5.99 -10.85 1.06
N CYS A 82 5.43 -11.30 2.16
CA CYS A 82 6.02 -11.10 3.47
C CYS A 82 7.31 -11.93 3.57
N PRO A 83 8.36 -11.43 4.22
CA PRO A 83 9.64 -12.15 4.30
C PRO A 83 9.61 -13.38 5.22
N ASP A 84 8.52 -13.63 5.94
CA ASP A 84 8.42 -14.80 6.81
C ASP A 84 8.19 -16.06 5.97
N PRO A 85 9.18 -16.98 5.90
CA PRO A 85 9.05 -18.18 5.06
C PRO A 85 8.06 -19.20 5.61
N GLU A 86 7.73 -19.14 6.88
CA GLU A 86 6.77 -20.07 7.50
C GLU A 86 5.35 -19.70 7.13
N GLU A 87 5.07 -18.40 7.07
CA GLU A 87 3.73 -17.89 6.81
C GLU A 87 3.37 -17.91 5.33
N ARG A 88 4.32 -17.58 4.47
CA ARG A 88 4.12 -17.44 3.02
C ARG A 88 2.89 -16.60 2.70
N LEU A 89 2.83 -15.44 3.33
CA LEU A 89 1.76 -14.47 3.16
C LEU A 89 2.08 -13.58 1.98
N VAL A 90 1.10 -13.35 1.12
CA VAL A 90 1.21 -12.46 -0.03
C VAL A 90 0.18 -11.36 0.11
N MET A 91 0.61 -10.13 -0.09
CA MET A 91 -0.23 -8.93 -0.05
C MET A 91 -0.44 -8.39 -1.44
N ARG A 92 -1.60 -7.76 -1.64
CA ARG A 92 -1.92 -7.04 -2.87
C ARG A 92 -2.00 -5.55 -2.56
N ILE A 93 -1.31 -4.73 -3.36
CA ILE A 93 -1.37 -3.28 -3.27
C ILE A 93 -2.32 -2.78 -4.35
N THR A 94 -3.42 -2.14 -3.93
CA THR A 94 -4.40 -1.58 -4.87
C THR A 94 -4.56 -0.09 -4.63
N ARG A 95 -4.87 0.63 -5.71
CA ARG A 95 -5.23 2.05 -5.65
C ARG A 95 -6.73 2.16 -5.43
N THR A 96 -7.16 3.04 -4.54
CA THR A 96 -8.57 3.17 -4.19
C THR A 96 -9.17 4.49 -4.65
N VAL A 97 -8.55 5.62 -4.30
CA VAL A 97 -9.05 6.94 -4.62
C VAL A 97 -7.92 7.76 -5.21
N ARG A 98 -8.22 8.52 -6.27
CA ARG A 98 -7.29 9.50 -6.84
C ARG A 98 -7.61 10.86 -6.25
N ARG A 99 -6.61 11.50 -5.65
CA ARG A 99 -6.76 12.80 -5.01
C ARG A 99 -5.90 13.83 -5.69
N SER A 100 -6.45 15.04 -5.83
CA SER A 100 -5.65 16.22 -6.14
C SER A 100 -5.21 16.85 -4.83
N MET A 101 -3.93 17.05 -4.66
CA MET A 101 -3.34 17.62 -3.45
C MET A 101 -2.33 18.68 -3.84
N ARG A 102 -2.12 19.64 -2.95
CA ARG A 102 -1.11 20.65 -3.18
C ARG A 102 0.20 20.24 -2.56
N SER A 103 1.25 20.29 -3.37
CA SER A 103 2.59 19.88 -2.91
C SER A 103 3.01 20.68 -1.67
N SER A 104 2.65 21.96 -1.61
CA SER A 104 2.97 22.83 -0.47
C SER A 104 2.27 22.40 0.83
N ASP A 105 1.20 21.62 0.75
CA ASP A 105 0.50 21.11 1.94
C ASP A 105 1.12 19.78 2.45
N LEU A 106 2.04 19.20 1.70
CA LEU A 106 2.61 17.89 2.00
C LEU A 106 4.03 17.95 2.56
N THR A 107 4.61 19.12 2.55
CA THR A 107 6.00 19.30 2.98
C THR A 107 6.18 20.64 3.72
#